data_8c9dfaf22180c0672ed87bfd431de8d8
#
_entry.id   8c9dfaf22180c0672ed87bfd431de8d8
#
_cell.length_a   1.000
_cell.length_b   1.000
_cell.length_c   1.000
_cell.angle_alpha   90.00
_cell.angle_beta   90.00
_cell.angle_gamma   90.00
#
_symmetry.space_group_name_H-M   'P 1'
#
loop_
_entity.id
_entity.type
_entity.pdbx_description
1 polymer ?
#
loop_
_entity_poly.entity_id
_entity_poly.type
_entity_poly.pdbx_seq_one_letter_code
_entity_poly.pdbx_strand_id
1 'polypeptide(L)'
;WFKNNYDSKNLIIKYIIRSLYFVKNGLYTIRKICTDKEFRAILYMSIFKAGKVHQTTPLTCMDRYPVIFSACRDYFKSNKNIKILSYGCSTGEEVLTLRKYFNDANIVGAEINKNSLEICRKLKVDDKITFIESKRNEINKNGKFDLIFCMAVLQRTPDKITRQGVKSLKKIYPFEKFEKQIIELDSYLKKGGLMVTF
;
A
#
# COMPACT_ATOMS: atom_id res chain seq x y z
N TRP A 1 -9.54 28.87 -23.24
CA TRP A 1 -9.05 28.80 -24.63
C TRP A 1 -8.19 27.54 -24.83
N PHE A 2 -7.13 27.32 -24.05
CA PHE A 2 -6.22 26.16 -24.18
C PHE A 2 -6.94 24.79 -24.10
N LYS A 3 -7.83 24.57 -23.13
CA LYS A 3 -8.59 23.32 -23.00
C LYS A 3 -9.46 23.03 -24.23
N ASN A 4 -10.12 24.05 -24.76
CA ASN A 4 -11.05 23.91 -25.88
C ASN A 4 -10.35 23.64 -27.22
N ASN A 5 -9.06 23.96 -27.32
CA ASN A 5 -8.27 23.78 -28.54
C ASN A 5 -7.28 22.60 -28.49
N TYR A 6 -7.31 21.78 -27.42
CA TYR A 6 -6.42 20.63 -27.27
C TYR A 6 -6.61 19.59 -28.39
N ASP A 7 -7.86 19.42 -28.85
CA ASP A 7 -8.24 18.57 -29.96
C ASP A 7 -8.73 19.36 -31.20
N SER A 8 -8.13 20.54 -31.41
CA SER A 8 -8.42 21.40 -32.57
C SER A 8 -8.27 20.63 -33.89
N LYS A 9 -9.18 20.89 -34.84
CA LYS A 9 -9.09 20.38 -36.22
C LYS A 9 -7.90 20.98 -36.97
N ASN A 10 -7.43 22.18 -36.58
CA ASN A 10 -6.22 22.78 -37.13
C ASN A 10 -4.99 22.08 -36.54
N LEU A 11 -4.24 21.37 -37.37
CA LEU A 11 -3.06 20.59 -36.97
C LEU A 11 -1.99 21.45 -36.29
N ILE A 12 -1.73 22.68 -36.80
CA ILE A 12 -0.71 23.57 -36.24
C ILE A 12 -1.09 23.98 -34.82
N ILE A 13 -2.33 24.43 -34.61
CA ILE A 13 -2.84 24.81 -33.27
C ILE A 13 -2.78 23.62 -32.33
N LYS A 14 -3.22 22.45 -32.80
CA LYS A 14 -3.17 21.21 -32.02
C LYS A 14 -1.75 20.84 -31.55
N TYR A 15 -0.76 20.91 -32.44
CA TYR A 15 0.64 20.61 -32.10
C TYR A 15 1.22 21.63 -31.12
N ILE A 16 0.98 22.93 -31.33
CA ILE A 16 1.45 23.99 -30.43
C ILE A 16 0.86 23.79 -29.03
N ILE A 17 -0.44 23.56 -28.92
CA ILE A 17 -1.10 23.38 -27.64
C ILE A 17 -0.61 22.11 -26.93
N ARG A 18 -0.47 21.00 -27.64
CA ARG A 18 0.08 19.77 -27.09
C ARG A 18 1.51 19.92 -26.61
N SER A 19 2.34 20.65 -27.35
CA SER A 19 3.72 20.96 -26.94
C SER A 19 3.76 21.82 -25.68
N LEU A 20 2.91 22.84 -25.58
CA LEU A 20 2.80 23.68 -24.38
C LEU A 20 2.30 22.87 -23.15
N TYR A 21 1.34 21.98 -23.34
CA TYR A 21 0.91 21.07 -22.28
C TYR A 21 2.02 20.10 -21.84
N PHE A 22 2.79 19.58 -22.79
CA PHE A 22 3.93 18.71 -22.49
C PHE A 22 4.99 19.44 -21.64
N VAL A 23 5.38 20.65 -22.04
CA VAL A 23 6.33 21.49 -21.28
C VAL A 23 5.77 21.83 -19.89
N LYS A 24 4.53 22.28 -19.81
CA LYS A 24 3.86 22.58 -18.53
C LYS A 24 3.83 21.35 -17.59
N ASN A 25 3.46 20.20 -18.11
CA ASN A 25 3.42 18.96 -17.32
C ASN A 25 4.82 18.50 -16.90
N GLY A 26 5.82 18.68 -17.76
CA GLY A 26 7.23 18.45 -17.44
C GLY A 26 7.71 19.32 -16.28
N LEU A 27 7.47 20.62 -16.36
CA LEU A 27 7.83 21.58 -15.29
C LEU A 27 7.09 21.27 -13.99
N TYR A 28 5.79 20.94 -14.06
CA TYR A 28 5.01 20.52 -12.90
C TYR A 28 5.60 19.25 -12.25
N THR A 29 5.95 18.27 -13.06
CA THR A 29 6.56 17.02 -12.58
C THR A 29 7.91 17.27 -11.91
N ILE A 30 8.77 18.09 -12.52
CA ILE A 30 10.07 18.48 -11.95
C ILE A 30 9.87 19.18 -10.59
N ARG A 31 8.97 20.17 -10.56
CA ARG A 31 8.63 20.84 -9.29
C ARG A 31 8.16 19.84 -8.23
N LYS A 32 7.26 18.92 -8.56
CA LYS A 32 6.78 17.88 -7.66
C LYS A 32 7.92 16.96 -7.17
N ILE A 33 8.84 16.58 -8.06
CA ILE A 33 10.02 15.81 -7.68
C ILE A 33 10.88 16.57 -6.67
N CYS A 34 11.02 17.88 -6.79
CA CYS A 34 11.83 18.68 -5.88
C CYS A 34 11.15 18.93 -4.52
N THR A 35 9.84 19.12 -4.49
CA THR A 35 9.13 19.65 -3.32
C THR A 35 8.27 18.63 -2.58
N ASP A 36 7.87 17.52 -3.21
CA ASP A 36 6.89 16.57 -2.65
C ASP A 36 7.53 15.21 -2.42
N LYS A 37 7.79 14.89 -1.15
CA LYS A 37 8.40 13.60 -0.73
C LYS A 37 7.53 12.40 -1.09
N GLU A 38 6.21 12.52 -0.94
CA GLU A 38 5.28 11.44 -1.26
C GLU A 38 5.25 11.16 -2.77
N PHE A 39 5.21 12.21 -3.59
CA PHE A 39 5.29 12.07 -5.04
C PHE A 39 6.59 11.35 -5.47
N ARG A 40 7.74 11.72 -4.89
CA ARG A 40 9.02 11.02 -5.15
C ARG A 40 8.96 9.55 -4.78
N ALA A 41 8.40 9.24 -3.61
CA ALA A 41 8.28 7.86 -3.14
C ALA A 41 7.38 7.03 -4.07
N ILE A 42 6.24 7.57 -4.49
CA ILE A 42 5.33 6.93 -5.44
C ILE A 42 6.00 6.74 -6.81
N LEU A 43 6.68 7.77 -7.31
CA LEU A 43 7.40 7.70 -8.59
C LEU A 43 8.50 6.62 -8.55
N TYR A 44 9.29 6.59 -7.48
CA TYR A 44 10.32 5.58 -7.27
C TYR A 44 9.72 4.16 -7.25
N MET A 45 8.63 3.96 -6.51
CA MET A 45 7.94 2.67 -6.45
C MET A 45 7.40 2.26 -7.82
N SER A 46 6.83 3.20 -8.57
CA SER A 46 6.26 2.93 -9.90
C SER A 46 7.32 2.54 -10.93
N ILE A 47 8.54 3.06 -10.82
CA ILE A 47 9.63 2.76 -11.75
C ILE A 47 10.41 1.52 -11.31
N PHE A 48 10.87 1.51 -10.06
CA PHE A 48 11.85 0.50 -9.60
C PHE A 48 11.23 -0.69 -8.86
N LYS A 49 9.98 -0.57 -8.39
CA LYS A 49 9.28 -1.62 -7.64
C LYS A 49 7.93 -2.02 -8.26
N ALA A 50 7.67 -1.70 -9.53
CA ALA A 50 6.39 -1.91 -10.21
C ALA A 50 5.86 -3.35 -10.07
N GLY A 51 6.75 -4.35 -10.12
CA GLY A 51 6.38 -5.76 -9.94
C GLY A 51 5.85 -6.12 -8.54
N LYS A 52 6.28 -5.38 -7.51
CA LYS A 52 5.92 -5.63 -6.09
C LYS A 52 4.84 -4.69 -5.55
N VAL A 53 4.59 -3.59 -6.24
CA VAL A 53 3.60 -2.59 -5.81
C VAL A 53 2.23 -2.96 -6.36
N HIS A 54 1.28 -3.20 -5.47
CA HIS A 54 -0.11 -3.50 -5.81
C HIS A 54 -0.94 -2.23 -5.94
N GLN A 55 -0.78 -1.29 -5.01
CA GLN A 55 -1.32 0.07 -5.12
C GLN A 55 -0.35 1.10 -4.54
N THR A 56 -0.58 2.38 -4.87
CA THR A 56 0.28 3.50 -4.47
C THR A 56 -0.42 4.51 -3.57
N THR A 57 -1.72 4.33 -3.31
CA THR A 57 -2.51 5.26 -2.49
C THR A 57 -2.31 4.96 -1.01
N PRO A 58 -1.73 5.88 -0.22
CA PRO A 58 -1.46 5.66 1.20
C PRO A 58 -2.69 5.96 2.09
N LEU A 59 -3.91 5.75 1.57
CA LEU A 59 -5.12 6.05 2.33
C LEU A 59 -5.30 5.06 3.48
N THR A 60 -5.21 5.56 4.70
CA THR A 60 -5.43 4.79 5.93
C THR A 60 -6.17 5.64 6.96
N CYS A 61 -6.77 4.99 7.94
CA CYS A 61 -7.35 5.64 9.12
C CYS A 61 -7.39 4.66 10.29
N MET A 62 -7.54 5.21 11.49
CA MET A 62 -7.72 4.42 12.70
C MET A 62 -9.02 3.62 12.62
N ASP A 63 -8.95 2.36 13.06
CA ASP A 63 -10.10 1.45 13.22
C ASP A 63 -10.96 1.28 11.95
N ARG A 64 -10.30 1.18 10.81
CA ARG A 64 -10.95 1.09 9.50
C ARG A 64 -11.81 -0.16 9.31
N TYR A 65 -11.47 -1.25 10.00
CA TYR A 65 -12.11 -2.56 9.84
C TYR A 65 -12.48 -3.20 11.20
N PRO A 66 -13.30 -2.53 12.04
CA PRO A 66 -13.52 -2.94 13.44
C PRO A 66 -14.13 -4.34 13.58
N VAL A 67 -15.03 -4.72 12.69
CA VAL A 67 -15.64 -6.05 12.70
C VAL A 67 -14.60 -7.16 12.45
N ILE A 68 -13.70 -6.94 11.48
CA ILE A 68 -12.64 -7.89 11.15
C ILE A 68 -11.65 -8.02 12.32
N PHE A 69 -11.20 -6.89 12.88
CA PHE A 69 -10.26 -6.89 13.99
C PHE A 69 -10.85 -7.55 15.24
N SER A 70 -12.13 -7.30 15.53
CA SER A 70 -12.86 -7.95 16.64
C SER A 70 -12.96 -9.46 16.44
N ALA A 71 -13.35 -9.91 15.25
CA ALA A 71 -13.46 -11.34 14.95
C ALA A 71 -12.10 -12.06 15.09
N CYS A 72 -11.02 -11.46 14.60
CA CYS A 72 -9.67 -11.98 14.76
C CYS A 72 -9.23 -12.01 16.23
N ARG A 73 -9.51 -10.96 17.00
CA ARG A 73 -9.24 -10.93 18.44
C ARG A 73 -9.98 -12.08 19.16
N ASP A 74 -11.24 -12.30 18.84
CA ASP A 74 -12.06 -13.32 19.48
C ASP A 74 -11.59 -14.73 19.09
N TYR A 75 -11.11 -14.92 17.86
CA TYR A 75 -10.49 -16.16 17.41
C TYR A 75 -9.21 -16.48 18.21
N PHE A 76 -8.38 -15.48 18.48
CA PHE A 76 -7.10 -15.64 19.20
C PHE A 76 -7.21 -15.39 20.71
N LYS A 77 -8.41 -15.21 21.28
CA LYS A 77 -8.58 -14.85 22.71
C LYS A 77 -7.88 -15.78 23.72
N SER A 78 -7.72 -17.06 23.36
CA SER A 78 -7.04 -18.06 24.21
C SER A 78 -5.53 -18.11 24.00
N ASN A 79 -5.01 -17.39 23.01
CA ASN A 79 -3.60 -17.39 22.65
C ASN A 79 -2.91 -16.16 23.23
N LYS A 80 -1.88 -16.36 24.04
CA LYS A 80 -1.03 -15.28 24.56
C LYS A 80 0.16 -15.05 23.64
N ASN A 81 0.64 -13.80 23.58
CA ASN A 81 1.86 -13.43 22.87
C ASN A 81 1.86 -13.78 21.37
N ILE A 82 0.72 -13.65 20.70
CA ILE A 82 0.65 -13.88 19.26
C ILE A 82 1.52 -12.88 18.52
N LYS A 83 2.01 -13.29 17.35
CA LYS A 83 2.80 -12.44 16.46
C LYS A 83 2.00 -12.05 15.23
N ILE A 84 1.84 -10.77 15.02
CA ILE A 84 0.99 -10.19 13.98
C ILE A 84 1.85 -9.47 12.94
N LEU A 85 1.57 -9.68 11.67
CA LEU A 85 2.09 -8.87 10.56
C LEU A 85 0.96 -8.00 10.00
N SER A 86 1.15 -6.68 9.99
CA SER A 86 0.37 -5.74 9.20
C SER A 86 1.15 -5.46 7.91
N TYR A 87 0.76 -6.11 6.82
CA TYR A 87 1.44 -5.99 5.53
C TYR A 87 0.84 -4.85 4.70
N GLY A 88 1.65 -3.83 4.39
CA GLY A 88 1.22 -2.57 3.77
C GLY A 88 0.58 -1.63 4.79
N CYS A 89 1.22 -1.47 5.96
CA CYS A 89 0.68 -0.71 7.10
C CYS A 89 0.58 0.80 6.87
N SER A 90 0.97 1.31 5.71
CA SER A 90 0.94 2.73 5.35
C SER A 90 1.64 3.60 6.41
N THR A 91 0.98 4.59 6.99
CA THR A 91 1.51 5.51 8.01
C THR A 91 1.34 5.02 9.45
N GLY A 92 0.89 3.77 9.64
CA GLY A 92 0.93 3.05 10.91
C GLY A 92 -0.40 2.98 11.67
N GLU A 93 -1.48 3.60 11.19
CA GLU A 93 -2.78 3.65 11.87
C GLU A 93 -3.36 2.24 12.11
N GLU A 94 -3.17 1.31 11.16
CA GLU A 94 -3.59 -0.08 11.35
C GLU A 94 -2.80 -0.73 12.49
N VAL A 95 -1.50 -0.56 12.56
CA VAL A 95 -0.65 -1.10 13.64
C VAL A 95 -1.06 -0.57 15.01
N LEU A 96 -1.32 0.76 15.09
CA LEU A 96 -1.80 1.39 16.33
C LEU A 96 -3.20 0.88 16.72
N THR A 97 -4.05 0.63 15.73
CA THR A 97 -5.36 0.02 15.95
C THR A 97 -5.22 -1.41 16.45
N LEU A 98 -4.40 -2.23 15.78
CA LEU A 98 -4.17 -3.62 16.18
C LEU A 98 -3.64 -3.73 17.61
N ARG A 99 -2.81 -2.79 18.09
CA ARG A 99 -2.38 -2.73 19.49
C ARG A 99 -3.56 -2.62 20.45
N LYS A 100 -4.63 -1.89 20.10
CA LYS A 100 -5.84 -1.76 20.95
C LYS A 100 -6.64 -3.06 21.01
N TYR A 101 -6.65 -3.85 19.94
CA TYR A 101 -7.34 -5.14 19.90
C TYR A 101 -6.52 -6.30 20.50
N PHE A 102 -5.17 -6.20 20.42
CA PHE A 102 -4.23 -7.26 20.81
C PHE A 102 -3.15 -6.68 21.72
N ASN A 103 -3.50 -6.45 23.00
CA ASN A 103 -2.66 -5.73 23.96
C ASN A 103 -1.27 -6.34 24.16
N ASP A 104 -1.15 -7.69 24.11
CA ASP A 104 0.10 -8.41 24.37
C ASP A 104 0.82 -8.91 23.12
N ALA A 105 0.27 -8.67 21.93
CA ALA A 105 0.83 -9.16 20.68
C ALA A 105 2.16 -8.48 20.31
N ASN A 106 3.04 -9.23 19.67
CA ASN A 106 4.17 -8.66 18.94
C ASN A 106 3.70 -8.26 17.54
N ILE A 107 3.70 -6.97 17.22
CA ILE A 107 3.16 -6.45 15.96
C ILE A 107 4.29 -5.92 15.08
N VAL A 108 4.36 -6.45 13.86
CA VAL A 108 5.30 -5.99 12.84
C VAL A 108 4.52 -5.28 11.74
N GLY A 109 4.76 -3.99 11.57
CA GLY A 109 4.26 -3.21 10.45
C GLY A 109 5.27 -3.24 9.30
N ALA A 110 4.89 -3.77 8.14
CA ALA A 110 5.73 -3.82 6.96
C ALA A 110 5.20 -2.87 5.88
N GLU A 111 6.04 -1.92 5.41
CA GLU A 111 5.64 -0.93 4.41
C GLU A 111 6.69 -0.83 3.29
N ILE A 112 6.22 -0.72 2.03
CA ILE A 112 7.06 -0.60 0.84
C ILE A 112 7.38 0.86 0.49
N ASN A 113 6.49 1.79 0.85
CA ASN A 113 6.68 3.22 0.67
C ASN A 113 7.61 3.76 1.76
N LYS A 114 8.80 4.18 1.35
CA LYS A 114 9.80 4.68 2.29
C LYS A 114 9.35 5.93 3.05
N ASN A 115 8.58 6.82 2.43
CA ASN A 115 8.07 8.01 3.10
C ASN A 115 7.06 7.64 4.20
N SER A 116 6.13 6.72 3.92
CA SER A 116 5.20 6.20 4.93
C SER A 116 5.93 5.48 6.05
N LEU A 117 6.95 4.68 5.73
CA LEU A 117 7.77 3.99 6.72
C LEU A 117 8.56 4.95 7.63
N GLU A 118 9.05 6.08 7.09
CA GLU A 118 9.68 7.13 7.91
C GLU A 118 8.70 7.76 8.89
N ILE A 119 7.42 7.91 8.50
CA ILE A 119 6.36 8.39 9.40
C ILE A 119 6.12 7.35 10.50
N CYS A 120 5.96 6.07 10.15
CA CYS A 120 5.80 4.99 11.13
C CYS A 120 6.91 4.98 12.19
N ARG A 121 8.16 5.13 11.78
CA ARG A 121 9.32 5.11 12.69
C ARG A 121 9.39 6.28 13.69
N LYS A 122 8.61 7.33 13.45
CA LYS A 122 8.48 8.48 14.37
C LYS A 122 7.31 8.33 15.35
N LEU A 123 6.48 7.31 15.19
CA LEU A 123 5.39 7.05 16.11
C LEU A 123 5.93 6.63 17.48
N LYS A 124 5.30 7.13 18.53
CA LYS A 124 5.56 6.68 19.89
C LYS A 124 4.82 5.37 20.12
N VAL A 125 5.54 4.26 20.12
CA VAL A 125 5.00 2.90 20.29
C VAL A 125 5.78 2.17 21.38
N ASP A 126 5.22 1.06 21.88
CA ASP A 126 5.88 0.18 22.82
C ASP A 126 6.92 -0.73 22.15
N ASP A 127 7.71 -1.45 22.95
CA ASP A 127 8.79 -2.36 22.52
C ASP A 127 8.34 -3.58 21.74
N LYS A 128 7.04 -3.91 21.76
CA LYS A 128 6.44 -5.02 21.01
C LYS A 128 5.95 -4.60 19.61
N ILE A 129 6.13 -3.34 19.22
CA ILE A 129 5.80 -2.86 17.87
C ILE A 129 7.10 -2.55 17.13
N THR A 130 7.21 -3.09 15.91
CA THR A 130 8.36 -2.87 15.03
C THR A 130 7.89 -2.49 13.63
N PHE A 131 8.54 -1.51 13.00
CA PHE A 131 8.29 -1.11 11.62
C PHE A 131 9.47 -1.46 10.72
N ILE A 132 9.22 -2.20 9.65
CA ILE A 132 10.23 -2.71 8.72
C ILE A 132 9.90 -2.37 7.26
N GLU A 133 10.89 -2.38 6.39
CA GLU A 133 10.64 -2.33 4.94
C GLU A 133 10.01 -3.66 4.49
N SER A 134 8.97 -3.59 3.66
CA SER A 134 8.26 -4.76 3.11
C SER A 134 9.16 -5.51 2.11
N LYS A 135 10.24 -6.09 2.61
CA LYS A 135 11.16 -6.96 1.89
C LYS A 135 11.13 -8.36 2.49
N ARG A 136 11.20 -9.37 1.64
CA ARG A 136 11.19 -10.78 2.05
C ARG A 136 12.20 -11.11 3.15
N ASN A 137 13.45 -10.65 3.00
CA ASN A 137 14.49 -10.87 3.99
C ASN A 137 14.19 -10.20 5.33
N GLU A 138 13.65 -8.96 5.34
CA GLU A 138 13.29 -8.26 6.56
C GLU A 138 12.11 -8.92 7.28
N ILE A 139 11.09 -9.37 6.52
CA ILE A 139 9.95 -10.10 7.09
C ILE A 139 10.43 -11.44 7.66
N ASN A 140 11.27 -12.18 6.94
CA ASN A 140 11.79 -13.48 7.40
C ASN A 140 12.64 -13.38 8.68
N LYS A 141 13.42 -12.30 8.88
CA LYS A 141 14.16 -12.06 10.12
C LYS A 141 13.24 -11.97 11.35
N ASN A 142 12.00 -11.58 11.15
CA ASN A 142 11.00 -11.53 12.20
C ASN A 142 10.33 -12.90 12.45
N GLY A 143 10.67 -13.95 11.70
CA GLY A 143 10.13 -15.31 11.84
C GLY A 143 8.73 -15.45 11.26
N LYS A 144 7.98 -16.42 11.80
CA LYS A 144 6.61 -16.73 11.35
C LYS A 144 5.57 -16.02 12.21
N PHE A 145 4.41 -15.76 11.61
CA PHE A 145 3.31 -15.03 12.22
C PHE A 145 2.12 -15.91 12.50
N ASP A 146 1.41 -15.64 13.59
CA ASP A 146 0.14 -16.27 13.93
C ASP A 146 -1.00 -15.66 13.12
N LEU A 147 -0.89 -14.34 12.81
CA LEU A 147 -1.91 -13.58 12.12
C LEU A 147 -1.26 -12.60 11.15
N ILE A 148 -1.76 -12.56 9.91
CA ILE A 148 -1.33 -11.59 8.90
C ILE A 148 -2.55 -10.78 8.45
N PHE A 149 -2.48 -9.46 8.58
CA PHE A 149 -3.40 -8.53 7.95
C PHE A 149 -2.77 -7.96 6.67
N CYS A 150 -3.49 -8.08 5.55
CA CYS A 150 -3.14 -7.49 4.26
C CYS A 150 -4.35 -6.72 3.73
N MET A 151 -4.66 -5.60 4.41
CA MET A 151 -5.91 -4.88 4.22
C MET A 151 -5.78 -3.80 3.16
N ALA A 152 -6.64 -3.86 2.13
CA ALA A 152 -6.67 -2.91 1.02
C ALA A 152 -5.33 -2.74 0.27
N VAL A 153 -4.47 -3.76 0.27
CA VAL A 153 -3.16 -3.76 -0.40
C VAL A 153 -3.25 -4.42 -1.77
N LEU A 154 -3.84 -5.62 -1.84
CA LEU A 154 -3.87 -6.47 -3.03
C LEU A 154 -4.96 -6.06 -4.00
N GLN A 155 -5.04 -4.76 -4.31
CA GLN A 155 -6.09 -4.20 -5.17
C GLN A 155 -5.58 -3.02 -6.01
N ARG A 156 -6.36 -2.63 -7.00
CA ARG A 156 -6.25 -1.33 -7.67
C ARG A 156 -7.37 -0.43 -7.19
N THR A 157 -7.14 0.88 -7.19
CA THR A 157 -8.13 1.88 -6.76
C THR A 157 -9.46 1.67 -7.51
N PRO A 158 -10.51 1.12 -6.87
CA PRO A 158 -11.75 0.72 -7.56
C PRO A 158 -12.41 1.89 -8.29
N ASP A 159 -12.54 3.03 -7.63
CA ASP A 159 -13.16 4.24 -8.20
C ASP A 159 -12.52 4.71 -9.49
N LYS A 160 -11.17 4.66 -9.56
CA LYS A 160 -10.46 5.07 -10.77
C LYS A 160 -10.73 4.11 -11.92
N ILE A 161 -10.77 2.82 -11.64
CA ILE A 161 -11.06 1.77 -12.61
C ILE A 161 -12.47 1.91 -13.15
N THR A 162 -13.45 2.09 -12.26
CA THR A 162 -14.86 2.29 -12.63
C THR A 162 -15.04 3.54 -13.47
N ARG A 163 -14.46 4.68 -13.07
CA ARG A 163 -14.53 5.94 -13.83
C ARG A 163 -13.90 5.85 -15.22
N GLN A 164 -12.89 5.00 -15.39
CA GLN A 164 -12.23 4.77 -16.68
C GLN A 164 -12.92 3.72 -17.54
N GLY A 165 -14.02 3.11 -17.08
CA GLY A 165 -14.77 2.08 -17.81
C GLY A 165 -13.94 0.83 -18.09
N VAL A 166 -12.97 0.50 -17.26
CA VAL A 166 -12.09 -0.66 -17.44
C VAL A 166 -12.88 -1.94 -17.18
N LYS A 167 -13.14 -2.71 -18.22
CA LYS A 167 -13.91 -3.97 -18.14
C LYS A 167 -13.09 -5.18 -17.67
N SER A 168 -11.76 -5.12 -17.75
CA SER A 168 -10.87 -6.22 -17.35
C SER A 168 -9.57 -5.67 -16.76
N LEU A 169 -9.18 -6.21 -15.61
CA LEU A 169 -7.93 -5.86 -14.95
C LEU A 169 -6.72 -6.62 -15.48
N LYS A 170 -6.90 -7.61 -16.35
CA LYS A 170 -5.83 -8.53 -16.79
C LYS A 170 -4.54 -7.83 -17.25
N LYS A 171 -4.67 -6.68 -17.93
CA LYS A 171 -3.50 -5.90 -18.40
C LYS A 171 -2.88 -5.00 -17.32
N ILE A 172 -3.64 -4.61 -16.30
CA ILE A 172 -3.24 -3.61 -15.29
C ILE A 172 -2.83 -4.30 -13.99
N TYR A 173 -3.55 -5.36 -13.63
CA TYR A 173 -3.38 -6.13 -12.41
C TYR A 173 -3.75 -7.60 -12.68
N PRO A 174 -2.85 -8.39 -13.30
CA PRO A 174 -3.12 -9.79 -13.62
C PRO A 174 -3.27 -10.63 -12.34
N PHE A 175 -4.09 -11.67 -12.41
CA PHE A 175 -4.37 -12.55 -11.26
C PHE A 175 -3.11 -13.21 -10.73
N GLU A 176 -2.18 -13.57 -11.59
CA GLU A 176 -0.89 -14.19 -11.24
C GLU A 176 -0.05 -13.30 -10.30
N LYS A 177 -0.21 -11.97 -10.40
CA LYS A 177 0.44 -11.03 -9.47
C LYS A 177 -0.18 -11.09 -8.08
N PHE A 178 -1.51 -11.20 -8.00
CA PHE A 178 -2.23 -11.39 -6.75
C PHE A 178 -1.87 -12.73 -6.11
N GLU A 179 -1.99 -13.82 -6.87
CA GLU A 179 -1.69 -15.20 -6.45
C GLU A 179 -0.28 -15.32 -5.89
N LYS A 180 0.72 -14.80 -6.61
CA LYS A 180 2.11 -14.81 -6.17
C LYS A 180 2.30 -14.12 -4.81
N GLN A 181 1.60 -13.01 -4.58
CA GLN A 181 1.69 -12.30 -3.30
C GLN A 181 0.99 -13.07 -2.18
N ILE A 182 -0.14 -13.71 -2.46
CA ILE A 182 -0.82 -14.58 -1.48
C ILE A 182 0.09 -15.75 -1.08
N ILE A 183 0.71 -16.43 -2.05
CA ILE A 183 1.65 -17.53 -1.79
C ILE A 183 2.84 -17.04 -0.95
N GLU A 184 3.36 -15.86 -1.25
CA GLU A 184 4.45 -15.27 -0.48
C GLU A 184 4.02 -14.98 0.98
N LEU A 185 2.85 -14.38 1.19
CA LEU A 185 2.32 -14.08 2.52
C LEU A 185 2.02 -15.36 3.31
N ASP A 186 1.43 -16.37 2.66
CA ASP A 186 1.19 -17.68 3.26
C ASP A 186 2.50 -18.31 3.78
N SER A 187 3.59 -18.14 3.01
CA SER A 187 4.91 -18.62 3.43
C SER A 187 5.43 -17.99 4.73
N TYR A 188 4.87 -16.89 5.20
CA TYR A 188 5.20 -16.24 6.47
C TYR A 188 4.30 -16.70 7.63
N LEU A 189 3.23 -17.43 7.38
CA LEU A 189 2.36 -17.96 8.44
C LEU A 189 2.98 -19.14 9.18
N LYS A 190 2.65 -19.25 10.45
CA LYS A 190 2.79 -20.50 11.22
C LYS A 190 1.75 -21.51 10.75
N LYS A 191 1.98 -22.79 11.00
CA LYS A 191 0.96 -23.82 10.81
C LYS A 191 -0.27 -23.50 11.68
N GLY A 192 -1.45 -23.41 11.07
CA GLY A 192 -2.68 -23.00 11.75
C GLY A 192 -2.82 -21.49 11.97
N GLY A 193 -1.92 -20.67 11.42
CA GLY A 193 -2.05 -19.20 11.41
C GLY A 193 -3.15 -18.74 10.46
N LEU A 194 -3.59 -17.50 10.65
CA LEU A 194 -4.67 -16.89 9.88
C LEU A 194 -4.15 -15.74 9.02
N MET A 195 -4.56 -15.69 7.75
CA MET A 195 -4.34 -14.54 6.87
C MET A 195 -5.67 -13.89 6.54
N VAL A 196 -5.72 -12.58 6.69
CA VAL A 196 -6.90 -11.75 6.43
C VAL A 196 -6.57 -10.76 5.34
N THR A 197 -7.37 -10.74 4.28
CA THR A 197 -7.23 -9.81 3.16
C THR A 197 -8.59 -9.18 2.84
N PHE A 198 -8.54 -7.94 2.34
CA PHE A 198 -9.70 -7.15 1.93
C PHE A 198 -9.35 -6.35 0.67
#